data_786f39b72963299b61ccd48a749ba517
#
_entry.id   786f39b72963299b61ccd48a749ba517
#
_cell.length_a   1.000
_cell.length_b   1.000
_cell.length_c   1.000
_cell.angle_alpha   90.00
_cell.angle_beta   90.00
_cell.angle_gamma   90.00
#
_symmetry.space_group_name_H-M   'P 1'
#
loop_
_entity.id
_entity.type
_entity.pdbx_description
1 polymer ?
#
loop_
_entity_poly.entity_id
_entity_poly.type
_entity_poly.pdbx_seq_one_letter_code
_entity_poly.pdbx_strand_id
1 'polypeptide(L)'
;MKFFKNLVVSSLILGLTSSLSFAEEKFVPISDGVKSVDITLDGEKFTIMRNQTAGNKISSLYDTTDRGTPQPMILAPGVETVGELEFIEYMKKAQTDTNIAIIDSRKPGWFARLRIPGAVNVPFTNFDDKDDAIDMMEDYMGISVKDDGSIDFSKAKTVVLYCNGYWCEQTPGMVKDAKFALLKIGYPAEKIKYYRGGMQAWTSLGFTVVGDDAPAAK
;
A
#
# COMPACT_ATOMS: atom_id res chain seq x y z
N MET A 1 -27.00 92.11 -1.27
CA MET A 1 -27.29 90.96 -0.43
C MET A 1 -27.20 89.70 -1.34
N LYS A 2 -26.10 88.94 -1.31
CA LYS A 2 -25.92 87.74 -2.16
C LYS A 2 -25.87 86.53 -1.22
N PHE A 3 -26.86 85.63 -1.35
CA PHE A 3 -26.92 84.36 -0.61
C PHE A 3 -26.10 83.36 -1.33
N PHE A 4 -25.04 82.84 -0.67
CA PHE A 4 -24.31 81.69 -1.12
C PHE A 4 -25.02 80.40 -0.60
N LYS A 5 -25.45 79.54 -1.52
CA LYS A 5 -25.94 78.20 -1.20
C LYS A 5 -24.77 77.27 -1.19
N ASN A 6 -24.48 76.73 -0.04
CA ASN A 6 -23.49 75.59 0.10
C ASN A 6 -24.17 74.32 -0.37
N LEU A 7 -23.59 73.74 -1.39
CA LEU A 7 -23.93 72.39 -1.88
C LEU A 7 -23.02 71.34 -1.16
N VAL A 8 -23.59 70.55 -0.27
CA VAL A 8 -22.89 69.47 0.36
C VAL A 8 -23.03 68.25 -0.55
N VAL A 9 -21.91 67.86 -1.17
CA VAL A 9 -21.82 66.62 -1.95
C VAL A 9 -21.43 65.50 -1.00
N SER A 10 -22.41 64.70 -0.62
CA SER A 10 -22.15 63.43 0.15
C SER A 10 -21.66 62.35 -0.82
N SER A 11 -20.34 62.02 -0.79
CA SER A 11 -19.77 60.92 -1.51
C SER A 11 -20.05 59.63 -0.75
N LEU A 12 -20.95 58.80 -1.29
CA LEU A 12 -21.23 57.46 -0.81
C LEU A 12 -20.13 56.53 -1.32
N ILE A 13 -19.17 56.18 -0.47
CA ILE A 13 -18.15 55.16 -0.78
C ILE A 13 -18.81 53.81 -0.54
N LEU A 14 -19.25 53.13 -1.60
CA LEU A 14 -19.61 51.73 -1.57
C LEU A 14 -18.33 50.92 -1.44
N GLY A 15 -18.01 50.46 -0.21
CA GLY A 15 -16.95 49.50 0.03
C GLY A 15 -17.39 48.15 -0.50
N LEU A 16 -16.87 47.72 -1.67
CA LEU A 16 -16.92 46.33 -2.09
C LEU A 16 -15.99 45.53 -1.18
N THR A 17 -16.52 44.94 -0.14
CA THR A 17 -15.82 43.82 0.57
C THR A 17 -15.96 42.58 -0.27
N SER A 18 -14.99 42.32 -1.14
CA SER A 18 -14.83 41.02 -1.76
C SER A 18 -14.42 40.01 -0.65
N SER A 19 -15.38 39.30 -0.13
CA SER A 19 -15.13 38.13 0.70
C SER A 19 -14.43 37.08 -0.19
N LEU A 20 -13.11 37.00 -0.07
CA LEU A 20 -12.36 35.86 -0.53
C LEU A 20 -12.83 34.63 0.29
N SER A 21 -13.84 33.93 -0.22
CA SER A 21 -14.13 32.57 0.29
C SER A 21 -12.98 31.72 -0.10
N PHE A 22 -12.04 31.50 0.83
CA PHE A 22 -11.12 30.35 0.74
C PHE A 22 -12.02 29.12 0.77
N ALA A 23 -12.14 28.43 -0.35
CA ALA A 23 -12.72 27.10 -0.37
C ALA A 23 -11.90 26.27 0.61
N GLU A 24 -12.51 25.82 1.69
CA GLU A 24 -11.88 24.91 2.65
C GLU A 24 -11.43 23.68 1.85
N GLU A 25 -10.12 23.46 1.78
CA GLU A 25 -9.55 22.37 0.98
C GLU A 25 -10.08 21.07 1.57
N LYS A 26 -10.98 20.41 0.83
CA LYS A 26 -11.69 19.22 1.32
C LYS A 26 -10.73 18.09 1.53
N PHE A 27 -10.44 17.73 2.78
CA PHE A 27 -9.58 16.59 3.12
C PHE A 27 -10.15 15.29 2.54
N VAL A 28 -9.30 14.51 1.86
CA VAL A 28 -9.64 13.20 1.28
C VAL A 28 -9.27 12.11 2.28
N PRO A 29 -10.24 11.45 2.93
CA PRO A 29 -9.96 10.41 3.93
C PRO A 29 -9.60 9.06 3.27
N ILE A 30 -9.05 8.13 4.06
CA ILE A 30 -8.85 6.73 3.67
C ILE A 30 -10.21 6.06 3.46
N SER A 31 -11.11 6.23 4.42
CA SER A 31 -12.49 5.78 4.41
C SER A 31 -13.35 6.72 5.27
N ASP A 32 -14.64 6.46 5.33
CA ASP A 32 -15.53 7.29 6.15
C ASP A 32 -15.05 7.37 7.61
N GLY A 33 -14.88 8.58 8.11
CA GLY A 33 -14.37 8.86 9.45
C GLY A 33 -12.88 8.59 9.68
N VAL A 34 -12.15 7.96 8.75
CA VAL A 34 -10.73 7.60 8.91
C VAL A 34 -9.85 8.47 8.03
N LYS A 35 -9.23 9.50 8.59
CA LYS A 35 -8.34 10.41 7.87
C LYS A 35 -6.98 9.79 7.57
N SER A 36 -6.39 9.15 8.58
CA SER A 36 -5.07 8.53 8.51
C SER A 36 -4.95 7.40 9.53
N VAL A 37 -3.94 6.57 9.39
CA VAL A 37 -3.59 5.50 10.32
C VAL A 37 -2.10 5.57 10.61
N ASP A 38 -1.73 5.75 11.87
CA ASP A 38 -0.34 5.67 12.31
C ASP A 38 0.03 4.20 12.56
N ILE A 39 1.16 3.80 12.03
CA ILE A 39 1.66 2.41 12.08
C ILE A 39 3.12 2.43 12.49
N THR A 40 3.51 1.46 13.31
CA THR A 40 4.89 1.18 13.66
C THR A 40 5.19 -0.29 13.34
N LEU A 41 6.08 -0.54 12.38
CA LEU A 41 6.54 -1.88 12.03
C LEU A 41 8.08 -1.89 12.00
N ASP A 42 8.69 -2.90 12.57
CA ASP A 42 10.15 -3.06 12.68
C ASP A 42 10.85 -1.81 13.27
N GLY A 43 10.18 -1.10 14.20
CA GLY A 43 10.68 0.11 14.83
C GLY A 43 10.54 1.39 13.98
N GLU A 44 10.12 1.29 12.74
CA GLU A 44 9.85 2.46 11.89
C GLU A 44 8.41 2.94 12.06
N LYS A 45 8.24 4.26 12.23
CA LYS A 45 6.94 4.92 12.32
C LYS A 45 6.59 5.58 11.01
N PHE A 46 5.37 5.36 10.55
CA PHE A 46 4.83 6.02 9.36
C PHE A 46 3.32 6.22 9.48
N THR A 47 2.82 7.21 8.77
CA THR A 47 1.38 7.51 8.69
C THR A 47 0.87 7.11 7.32
N ILE A 48 -0.06 6.17 7.26
CA ILE A 48 -0.81 5.86 6.04
C ILE A 48 -1.92 6.89 5.90
N MET A 49 -1.94 7.60 4.78
CA MET A 49 -2.97 8.57 4.44
C MET A 49 -3.08 8.72 2.92
N ARG A 50 -4.15 9.39 2.46
CA ARG A 50 -4.28 9.79 1.05
C ARG A 50 -3.46 11.05 0.79
N ASN A 51 -2.88 11.17 -0.39
CA ASN A 51 -2.18 12.38 -0.79
C ASN A 51 -3.18 13.55 -0.89
N GLN A 52 -2.92 14.62 -0.13
CA GLN A 52 -3.77 15.81 -0.07
C GLN A 52 -3.34 16.91 -1.03
N THR A 53 -2.26 16.72 -1.80
CA THR A 53 -1.73 17.75 -2.70
C THR A 53 -2.65 17.95 -3.89
N ALA A 54 -3.16 19.17 -4.09
CA ALA A 54 -3.94 19.51 -5.27
C ALA A 54 -3.12 19.30 -6.55
N GLY A 55 -3.75 18.69 -7.56
CA GLY A 55 -3.09 18.34 -8.81
C GLY A 55 -2.08 17.18 -8.72
N ASN A 56 -2.11 16.42 -7.62
CA ASN A 56 -1.32 15.20 -7.47
C ASN A 56 -1.55 14.25 -8.65
N LYS A 57 -0.47 13.62 -9.11
CA LYS A 57 -0.49 12.66 -10.23
C LYS A 57 -0.13 11.28 -9.74
N ILE A 58 -0.69 10.27 -10.40
CA ILE A 58 -0.28 8.87 -10.21
C ILE A 58 1.19 8.75 -10.62
N SER A 59 1.96 7.96 -9.88
CA SER A 59 3.35 7.64 -10.21
C SER A 59 3.43 7.07 -11.63
N SER A 60 4.36 7.58 -12.45
CA SER A 60 4.59 7.08 -13.81
C SER A 60 4.99 5.59 -13.86
N LEU A 61 5.37 5.00 -12.73
CA LEU A 61 5.59 3.57 -12.61
C LEU A 61 4.29 2.77 -12.73
N TYR A 62 3.14 3.39 -12.43
CA TYR A 62 1.85 2.71 -12.27
C TYR A 62 0.68 3.44 -12.95
N ASP A 63 0.93 4.49 -13.72
CA ASP A 63 -0.11 5.30 -14.38
C ASP A 63 -0.72 4.66 -15.63
N THR A 64 -0.12 3.57 -16.11
CA THR A 64 -0.62 2.82 -17.26
C THR A 64 -1.33 1.53 -16.84
N THR A 65 -2.38 1.19 -17.58
CA THR A 65 -3.14 -0.07 -17.40
C THR A 65 -2.75 -1.14 -18.42
N ASP A 66 -1.93 -0.80 -19.43
CA ASP A 66 -1.54 -1.70 -20.50
C ASP A 66 -0.32 -2.55 -20.09
N ARG A 67 -0.52 -3.47 -19.14
CA ARG A 67 0.57 -4.29 -18.60
C ARG A 67 0.27 -5.79 -18.57
N GLY A 68 -0.76 -6.23 -19.23
CA GLY A 68 -1.11 -7.64 -19.36
C GLY A 68 -2.49 -7.99 -18.82
N THR A 69 -2.82 -9.29 -18.85
CA THR A 69 -4.12 -9.81 -18.42
C THR A 69 -4.24 -9.75 -16.90
N PRO A 70 -5.35 -9.23 -16.37
CA PRO A 70 -5.58 -9.22 -14.92
C PRO A 70 -5.57 -10.64 -14.33
N GLN A 71 -4.88 -10.81 -13.22
CA GLN A 71 -4.90 -12.04 -12.44
C GLN A 71 -6.30 -12.34 -11.88
N PRO A 72 -6.66 -13.61 -11.64
CA PRO A 72 -7.98 -13.96 -11.12
C PRO A 72 -8.23 -13.33 -9.73
N MET A 73 -9.51 -13.14 -9.41
CA MET A 73 -9.91 -12.66 -8.08
C MET A 73 -9.61 -13.69 -6.99
N ILE A 74 -9.83 -14.96 -7.29
CA ILE A 74 -9.47 -16.07 -6.39
C ILE A 74 -8.21 -16.71 -6.95
N LEU A 75 -7.10 -16.55 -6.23
CA LEU A 75 -5.81 -17.02 -6.68
C LEU A 75 -5.68 -18.53 -6.55
N ALA A 76 -6.15 -19.09 -5.45
CA ALA A 76 -6.23 -20.52 -5.19
C ALA A 76 -7.27 -20.80 -4.08
N PRO A 77 -7.81 -22.03 -3.97
CA PRO A 77 -8.67 -22.43 -2.85
C PRO A 77 -8.00 -22.17 -1.50
N GLY A 78 -8.72 -21.51 -0.58
CA GLY A 78 -8.23 -21.17 0.75
C GLY A 78 -7.43 -19.86 0.83
N VAL A 79 -6.92 -19.35 -0.28
CA VAL A 79 -6.22 -18.06 -0.33
C VAL A 79 -7.25 -16.93 -0.38
N GLU A 80 -7.20 -16.02 0.59
CA GLU A 80 -8.08 -14.86 0.66
C GLU A 80 -7.51 -13.70 -0.18
N THR A 81 -8.34 -13.13 -1.05
CA THR A 81 -8.02 -11.86 -1.72
C THR A 81 -8.52 -10.70 -0.87
N VAL A 82 -7.63 -9.73 -0.61
CA VAL A 82 -7.90 -8.56 0.20
C VAL A 82 -7.81 -7.27 -0.62
N GLY A 83 -8.61 -6.29 -0.24
CA GLY A 83 -8.54 -4.92 -0.75
C GLY A 83 -7.66 -4.02 0.13
N GLU A 84 -7.70 -2.73 -0.16
CA GLU A 84 -6.84 -1.73 0.51
C GLU A 84 -7.14 -1.60 2.00
N LEU A 85 -8.42 -1.62 2.38
CA LEU A 85 -8.82 -1.44 3.77
C LEU A 85 -8.45 -2.66 4.61
N GLU A 86 -8.68 -3.86 4.12
CA GLU A 86 -8.26 -5.09 4.77
C GLU A 86 -6.72 -5.16 4.88
N PHE A 87 -6.01 -4.73 3.83
CA PHE A 87 -4.54 -4.65 3.87
C PHE A 87 -4.06 -3.71 5.00
N ILE A 88 -4.64 -2.52 5.12
CA ILE A 88 -4.34 -1.57 6.21
C ILE A 88 -4.69 -2.17 7.58
N GLU A 89 -5.78 -2.92 7.70
CA GLU A 89 -6.12 -3.61 8.95
C GLU A 89 -5.09 -4.71 9.31
N TYR A 90 -4.54 -5.42 8.33
CA TYR A 90 -3.43 -6.35 8.57
C TYR A 90 -2.16 -5.60 9.02
N MET A 91 -1.83 -4.45 8.41
CA MET A 91 -0.71 -3.62 8.85
C MET A 91 -0.89 -3.16 10.30
N LYS A 92 -2.11 -2.75 10.69
CA LYS A 92 -2.43 -2.37 12.09
C LYS A 92 -2.23 -3.54 13.06
N LYS A 93 -2.72 -4.72 12.70
CA LYS A 93 -2.56 -5.94 13.51
C LYS A 93 -1.10 -6.35 13.64
N ALA A 94 -0.31 -6.26 12.57
CA ALA A 94 1.11 -6.62 12.55
C ALA A 94 1.97 -5.83 13.55
N GLN A 95 1.52 -4.65 14.00
CA GLN A 95 2.23 -3.87 15.02
C GLN A 95 2.35 -4.60 16.37
N THR A 96 1.41 -5.46 16.69
CA THR A 96 1.32 -6.16 17.99
C THR A 96 1.30 -7.68 17.84
N ASP A 97 1.06 -8.18 16.64
CA ASP A 97 1.02 -9.61 16.34
C ASP A 97 2.18 -9.97 15.38
N THR A 98 3.24 -10.53 15.94
CA THR A 98 4.43 -10.98 15.20
C THR A 98 4.15 -12.17 14.28
N ASN A 99 2.94 -12.77 14.36
CA ASN A 99 2.49 -13.84 13.45
C ASN A 99 1.87 -13.29 12.15
N ILE A 100 2.00 -12.00 11.88
CA ILE A 100 1.59 -11.38 10.60
C ILE A 100 2.83 -10.78 9.95
N ALA A 101 3.04 -11.06 8.67
CA ALA A 101 4.09 -10.46 7.86
C ALA A 101 3.48 -9.77 6.62
N ILE A 102 3.89 -8.52 6.39
CA ILE A 102 3.53 -7.75 5.19
C ILE A 102 4.68 -7.90 4.20
N ILE A 103 4.43 -8.53 3.06
CA ILE A 103 5.47 -8.99 2.15
C ILE A 103 5.29 -8.41 0.75
N ASP A 104 6.35 -7.80 0.26
CA ASP A 104 6.50 -7.39 -1.13
C ASP A 104 7.21 -8.49 -1.91
N SER A 105 6.51 -9.15 -2.83
CA SER A 105 7.03 -10.27 -3.62
C SER A 105 7.83 -9.84 -4.86
N ARG A 106 8.00 -8.53 -5.07
CA ARG A 106 8.70 -8.00 -6.24
C ARG A 106 10.21 -8.18 -6.15
N LYS A 107 10.88 -8.05 -7.31
CA LYS A 107 12.35 -8.00 -7.34
C LYS A 107 12.88 -6.81 -6.52
N PRO A 108 14.08 -6.92 -5.92
CA PRO A 108 14.64 -5.89 -5.02
C PRO A 108 14.68 -4.48 -5.63
N GLY A 109 14.98 -4.36 -6.94
CA GLY A 109 15.03 -3.07 -7.61
C GLY A 109 13.67 -2.35 -7.65
N TRP A 110 12.53 -3.07 -7.72
CA TRP A 110 11.20 -2.46 -7.61
C TRP A 110 10.89 -2.06 -6.18
N PHE A 111 11.26 -2.88 -5.21
CA PHE A 111 11.10 -2.61 -3.79
C PHE A 111 11.88 -1.36 -3.35
N ALA A 112 13.14 -1.22 -3.76
CA ALA A 112 13.96 -0.05 -3.45
C ALA A 112 13.33 1.24 -3.99
N ARG A 113 12.84 1.22 -5.24
CA ARG A 113 12.28 2.40 -5.89
C ARG A 113 11.02 2.93 -5.21
N LEU A 114 10.06 2.04 -4.96
CA LEU A 114 8.79 2.45 -4.35
C LEU A 114 8.09 1.24 -3.73
N ARG A 115 7.69 1.34 -2.47
CA ARG A 115 7.00 0.26 -1.74
C ARG A 115 5.96 0.78 -0.76
N ILE A 116 5.10 -0.12 -0.32
CA ILE A 116 4.22 0.15 0.82
C ILE A 116 5.08 0.16 2.09
N PRO A 117 4.97 1.18 2.97
CA PRO A 117 5.75 1.25 4.21
C PRO A 117 5.56 0.01 5.09
N GLY A 118 6.62 -0.42 5.79
CA GLY A 118 6.58 -1.56 6.71
C GLY A 118 6.51 -2.94 6.04
N ALA A 119 6.61 -3.02 4.71
CA ALA A 119 6.74 -4.29 4.01
C ALA A 119 8.19 -4.77 4.00
N VAL A 120 8.39 -6.07 4.16
CA VAL A 120 9.66 -6.75 3.89
C VAL A 120 9.72 -7.26 2.46
N ASN A 121 10.91 -7.30 1.86
CA ASN A 121 11.05 -7.82 0.50
C ASN A 121 11.39 -9.31 0.52
N VAL A 122 10.51 -10.11 -0.04
CA VAL A 122 10.75 -11.53 -0.30
C VAL A 122 10.52 -11.77 -1.79
N PRO A 123 11.57 -11.71 -2.62
CA PRO A 123 11.43 -11.79 -4.07
C PRO A 123 10.84 -13.13 -4.52
N PHE A 124 9.85 -13.10 -5.40
CA PHE A 124 9.21 -14.31 -5.93
C PHE A 124 10.21 -15.27 -6.61
N THR A 125 11.32 -14.74 -7.12
CA THR A 125 12.38 -15.54 -7.78
C THR A 125 13.08 -16.53 -6.84
N ASN A 126 13.07 -16.29 -5.53
CA ASN A 126 13.64 -17.23 -4.55
C ASN A 126 12.87 -18.56 -4.52
N PHE A 127 11.63 -18.58 -5.01
CA PHE A 127 10.80 -19.79 -5.06
C PHE A 127 11.04 -20.67 -6.29
N ASP A 128 12.02 -20.34 -7.12
CA ASP A 128 12.53 -21.20 -8.21
C ASP A 128 13.59 -22.20 -7.71
N ASP A 129 14.23 -21.90 -6.58
CA ASP A 129 15.18 -22.78 -5.88
C ASP A 129 14.61 -23.22 -4.53
N LYS A 130 14.96 -24.44 -4.08
CA LYS A 130 14.41 -25.02 -2.86
C LYS A 130 15.01 -24.39 -1.61
N ASP A 131 16.31 -24.23 -1.59
CA ASP A 131 17.03 -23.78 -0.41
C ASP A 131 16.75 -22.28 -0.21
N ASP A 132 16.78 -21.48 -1.27
CA ASP A 132 16.38 -20.08 -1.23
C ASP A 132 14.93 -19.90 -0.75
N ALA A 133 13.99 -20.74 -1.21
CA ALA A 133 12.61 -20.69 -0.77
C ALA A 133 12.46 -21.00 0.73
N ILE A 134 13.17 -22.02 1.21
CA ILE A 134 13.17 -22.40 2.62
C ILE A 134 13.75 -21.27 3.47
N ASP A 135 14.90 -20.74 3.12
CA ASP A 135 15.56 -19.65 3.84
C ASP A 135 14.62 -18.43 3.98
N MET A 136 13.97 -18.04 2.89
CA MET A 136 12.99 -16.94 2.93
C MET A 136 11.80 -17.23 3.82
N MET A 137 11.33 -18.46 3.85
CA MET A 137 10.20 -18.84 4.70
C MET A 137 10.59 -18.96 6.17
N GLU A 138 11.79 -19.42 6.50
CA GLU A 138 12.31 -19.44 7.87
C GLU A 138 12.46 -18.01 8.39
N ASP A 139 13.10 -17.13 7.62
CA ASP A 139 13.38 -15.77 8.04
C ASP A 139 12.11 -14.93 8.21
N TYR A 140 11.15 -15.04 7.29
CA TYR A 140 10.04 -14.09 7.21
C TYR A 140 8.66 -14.70 7.47
N MET A 141 8.48 -16.01 7.27
CA MET A 141 7.15 -16.63 7.25
C MET A 141 6.89 -17.61 8.40
N GLY A 142 7.86 -17.78 9.31
CA GLY A 142 7.69 -18.53 10.56
C GLY A 142 7.60 -20.05 10.40
N ILE A 143 8.25 -20.58 9.37
CA ILE A 143 8.47 -22.03 9.28
C ILE A 143 9.78 -22.45 9.98
N SER A 144 10.00 -23.74 10.13
CA SER A 144 11.31 -24.31 10.47
C SER A 144 11.49 -25.67 9.78
N VAL A 145 12.75 -26.04 9.55
CA VAL A 145 13.10 -27.37 9.02
C VAL A 145 13.49 -28.27 10.17
N LYS A 146 12.89 -29.47 10.24
CA LYS A 146 13.20 -30.50 11.24
C LYS A 146 14.45 -31.29 10.85
N ASP A 147 14.99 -32.05 11.82
CA ASP A 147 16.18 -32.87 11.62
C ASP A 147 16.02 -33.92 10.50
N ASP A 148 14.79 -34.35 10.21
CA ASP A 148 14.46 -35.29 9.12
C ASP A 148 14.28 -34.62 7.76
N GLY A 149 14.48 -33.27 7.68
CA GLY A 149 14.32 -32.48 6.49
C GLY A 149 12.86 -32.10 6.15
N SER A 150 11.89 -32.48 7.00
CA SER A 150 10.49 -32.04 6.83
C SER A 150 10.30 -30.62 7.31
N ILE A 151 9.32 -29.88 6.69
CA ILE A 151 9.01 -28.51 7.05
C ILE A 151 7.93 -28.50 8.14
N ASP A 152 8.16 -27.74 9.20
CA ASP A 152 7.19 -27.50 10.25
C ASP A 152 6.48 -26.15 10.03
N PHE A 153 5.17 -26.21 9.80
CA PHE A 153 4.29 -25.06 9.62
C PHE A 153 3.53 -24.66 10.90
N SER A 154 3.82 -25.28 12.04
CA SER A 154 3.07 -25.02 13.29
C SER A 154 3.11 -23.55 13.73
N LYS A 155 4.19 -22.85 13.37
CA LYS A 155 4.38 -21.42 13.63
C LYS A 155 4.26 -20.55 12.38
N ALA A 156 3.75 -21.11 11.26
CA ALA A 156 3.59 -20.36 10.03
C ALA A 156 2.78 -19.07 10.27
N LYS A 157 3.30 -17.95 9.80
CA LYS A 157 2.67 -16.64 9.94
C LYS A 157 1.51 -16.47 8.95
N THR A 158 0.62 -15.54 9.22
CA THR A 158 -0.25 -14.99 8.19
C THR A 158 0.58 -14.04 7.32
N VAL A 159 0.71 -14.36 6.03
CA VAL A 159 1.48 -13.56 5.07
C VAL A 159 0.53 -12.76 4.18
N VAL A 160 0.72 -11.45 4.15
CA VAL A 160 -0.08 -10.53 3.32
C VAL A 160 0.81 -10.08 2.17
N LEU A 161 0.55 -10.65 0.99
CA LEU A 161 1.43 -10.58 -0.18
C LEU A 161 0.91 -9.59 -1.20
N TYR A 162 1.82 -8.79 -1.78
CA TYR A 162 1.50 -7.94 -2.92
C TYR A 162 2.63 -7.88 -3.95
N CYS A 163 2.31 -7.41 -5.15
CA CYS A 163 3.28 -7.09 -6.19
C CYS A 163 2.92 -5.79 -6.93
N ASN A 164 3.19 -5.68 -8.23
CA ASN A 164 3.02 -4.40 -8.94
C ASN A 164 1.55 -4.02 -9.19
N GLY A 165 0.62 -4.96 -9.34
CA GLY A 165 -0.77 -4.62 -9.63
C GLY A 165 -1.60 -5.80 -10.13
N TYR A 166 -2.80 -5.52 -10.60
CA TYR A 166 -3.80 -6.52 -11.02
C TYR A 166 -3.33 -7.51 -12.09
N TRP A 167 -2.37 -7.13 -12.91
CA TRP A 167 -1.78 -7.91 -14.02
C TRP A 167 -0.51 -8.67 -13.61
N CYS A 168 0.04 -8.41 -12.41
CA CYS A 168 1.36 -8.88 -12.02
C CYS A 168 1.35 -10.36 -11.62
N GLU A 169 2.24 -11.15 -12.23
CA GLU A 169 2.37 -12.59 -11.99
C GLU A 169 3.32 -12.96 -10.85
N GLN A 170 3.98 -11.98 -10.23
CA GLN A 170 5.03 -12.27 -9.23
C GLN A 170 4.46 -12.88 -7.95
N THR A 171 3.41 -12.29 -7.36
CA THR A 171 2.73 -12.92 -6.21
C THR A 171 2.06 -14.25 -6.58
N PRO A 172 1.30 -14.38 -7.69
CA PRO A 172 0.83 -15.67 -8.18
C PRO A 172 1.95 -16.72 -8.34
N GLY A 173 3.08 -16.31 -8.90
CA GLY A 173 4.27 -17.15 -9.03
C GLY A 173 4.73 -17.70 -7.69
N MET A 174 4.99 -16.83 -6.72
CA MET A 174 5.38 -17.20 -5.36
C MET A 174 4.34 -18.12 -4.69
N VAL A 175 3.05 -17.85 -4.87
CA VAL A 175 1.99 -18.59 -4.17
C VAL A 175 1.74 -19.97 -4.77
N LYS A 176 1.70 -20.10 -6.12
CA LYS A 176 1.21 -21.34 -6.75
C LYS A 176 1.97 -21.81 -7.98
N ASP A 177 2.68 -20.95 -8.73
CA ASP A 177 3.17 -21.32 -10.06
C ASP A 177 4.65 -21.71 -10.06
N ALA A 178 5.51 -21.06 -9.24
CA ALA A 178 6.93 -21.37 -9.09
C ALA A 178 7.18 -22.84 -8.73
N LYS A 179 8.40 -23.32 -8.93
CA LYS A 179 8.77 -24.73 -8.66
C LYS A 179 8.56 -25.09 -7.21
N PHE A 180 8.94 -24.20 -6.30
CA PHE A 180 8.79 -24.34 -4.85
C PHE A 180 7.80 -23.35 -4.27
N ALA A 181 6.72 -23.05 -5.02
CA ALA A 181 5.67 -22.13 -4.59
C ALA A 181 5.08 -22.54 -3.23
N LEU A 182 4.64 -21.56 -2.44
CA LEU A 182 4.13 -21.75 -1.08
C LEU A 182 3.12 -22.88 -0.96
N LEU A 183 2.12 -22.94 -1.85
CA LEU A 183 1.11 -24.01 -1.82
C LEU A 183 1.66 -25.38 -2.21
N LYS A 184 2.67 -25.45 -3.11
CA LYS A 184 3.27 -26.71 -3.54
C LYS A 184 4.09 -27.36 -2.44
N ILE A 185 4.69 -26.57 -1.57
CA ILE A 185 5.49 -27.06 -0.45
C ILE A 185 4.66 -27.24 0.83
N GLY A 186 3.36 -26.93 0.80
CA GLY A 186 2.42 -27.20 1.89
C GLY A 186 2.17 -26.03 2.83
N TYR A 187 2.53 -24.79 2.48
CA TYR A 187 2.19 -23.62 3.29
C TYR A 187 0.66 -23.50 3.44
N PRO A 188 0.12 -23.26 4.67
CA PRO A 188 -1.32 -23.23 4.90
C PRO A 188 -2.00 -22.13 4.07
N ALA A 189 -2.91 -22.52 3.18
CA ALA A 189 -3.55 -21.60 2.24
C ALA A 189 -4.35 -20.49 2.94
N GLU A 190 -4.99 -20.80 4.06
CA GLU A 190 -5.77 -19.86 4.86
C GLU A 190 -4.91 -18.78 5.53
N LYS A 191 -3.62 -18.99 5.61
CA LYS A 191 -2.66 -18.00 6.10
C LYS A 191 -2.10 -17.09 5.01
N ILE A 192 -2.46 -17.32 3.76
CA ILE A 192 -2.03 -16.50 2.62
C ILE A 192 -3.13 -15.47 2.32
N LYS A 193 -2.79 -14.19 2.36
CA LYS A 193 -3.64 -13.07 1.99
C LYS A 193 -3.06 -12.39 0.76
N TYR A 194 -3.84 -12.30 -0.30
CA TYR A 194 -3.40 -11.77 -1.59
C TYR A 194 -3.96 -10.37 -1.82
N TYR A 195 -3.13 -9.34 -1.70
CA TYR A 195 -3.49 -7.99 -2.10
C TYR A 195 -3.28 -7.82 -3.61
N ARG A 196 -4.34 -8.19 -4.36
CA ARG A 196 -4.33 -8.23 -5.82
C ARG A 196 -4.06 -6.88 -6.48
N GLY A 197 -4.52 -5.78 -5.87
CA GLY A 197 -4.35 -4.41 -6.37
C GLY A 197 -2.89 -3.95 -6.40
N GLY A 198 -2.08 -4.42 -5.45
CA GLY A 198 -0.65 -4.13 -5.36
C GLY A 198 -0.31 -2.64 -5.40
N MET A 199 0.90 -2.34 -5.83
CA MET A 199 1.37 -0.96 -5.92
C MET A 199 0.54 -0.09 -6.86
N GLN A 200 -0.05 -0.66 -7.91
CA GLN A 200 -0.87 0.10 -8.87
C GLN A 200 -2.13 0.67 -8.19
N ALA A 201 -2.89 -0.16 -7.47
CA ALA A 201 -4.06 0.32 -6.75
C ALA A 201 -3.65 1.25 -5.60
N TRP A 202 -2.65 0.88 -4.82
CA TRP A 202 -2.15 1.66 -3.70
C TRP A 202 -1.77 3.09 -4.11
N THR A 203 -0.96 3.24 -5.16
CA THR A 203 -0.52 4.55 -5.67
C THR A 203 -1.63 5.31 -6.39
N SER A 204 -2.52 4.63 -7.13
CA SER A 204 -3.67 5.25 -7.80
C SER A 204 -4.64 5.89 -6.81
N LEU A 205 -4.77 5.29 -5.64
CA LEU A 205 -5.57 5.83 -4.54
C LEU A 205 -4.82 6.91 -3.73
N GLY A 206 -3.55 7.16 -4.04
CA GLY A 206 -2.74 8.20 -3.40
C GLY A 206 -2.31 7.85 -1.97
N PHE A 207 -2.21 6.57 -1.63
CA PHE A 207 -1.72 6.14 -0.31
C PHE A 207 -0.22 6.39 -0.14
N THR A 208 0.21 6.53 1.11
CA THR A 208 1.61 6.75 1.50
C THR A 208 2.52 5.65 0.97
N VAL A 209 3.63 6.06 0.39
CA VAL A 209 4.69 5.19 -0.14
C VAL A 209 6.06 5.65 0.38
N VAL A 210 7.02 4.72 0.39
CA VAL A 210 8.42 4.99 0.69
C VAL A 210 9.32 4.38 -0.38
N GLY A 211 10.58 4.82 -0.45
CA GLY A 211 11.58 4.37 -1.43
C GLY A 211 12.22 5.53 -2.18
N ASP A 212 13.13 5.21 -3.09
CA ASP A 212 13.96 6.19 -3.80
C ASP A 212 13.14 7.15 -4.69
N ASP A 213 12.05 6.65 -5.26
CA ASP A 213 11.13 7.41 -6.12
C ASP A 213 9.90 7.94 -5.33
N ALA A 214 9.89 7.84 -4.00
CA ALA A 214 8.79 8.37 -3.20
C ALA A 214 8.78 9.90 -3.25
N PRO A 215 7.59 10.54 -3.31
CA PRO A 215 7.50 11.98 -3.20
C PRO A 215 8.13 12.45 -1.89
N ALA A 216 8.88 13.58 -1.92
CA ALA A 216 9.41 14.17 -0.70
C ALA A 216 8.28 14.41 0.31
N ALA A 217 8.52 14.03 1.56
CA ALA A 217 7.62 14.37 2.66
C ALA A 217 7.52 15.90 2.73
N LYS A 218 6.28 16.43 2.72
CA LYS A 218 6.02 17.87 2.88
C LYS A 218 5.83 18.21 4.34
#